data_4133ca5d239ca0e5901f70745ac1a833
#
_entry.id   4133ca5d239ca0e5901f70745ac1a833
#
_cell.length_a   1.000
_cell.length_b   1.000
_cell.length_c   1.000
_cell.angle_alpha   90.00
_cell.angle_beta   90.00
_cell.angle_gamma   90.00
#
_symmetry.space_group_name_H-M   'P 1'
#
loop_
_entity.id
_entity.type
_entity.pdbx_description
1 polymer ?
#
loop_
_entity_poly.entity_id
_entity_poly.type
_entity_poly.pdbx_seq_one_letter_code
_entity_poly.pdbx_strand_id
1 'polypeptide(L)'
;GILLGSGTVSLSAVDLARQLLGSVDNNLNSLAKLSVKELEKFKGIGEAKAITIVAALELGRRRKAAELPTRQSVTSSADVFALMQPHLLDLPHEEFWVVLLNRANVVMKKVQISVGGVAGTVADPKLIFKAALEHLASSVILVHNHPSGNLKPSQADKDLTHKLREAGRHLEIPVLDHVIVTEKNYFSFADEGIL
;
A
#
# COMPACT_ATOMS: atom_id res chain seq x y z
N GLY A 1 29.53 -12.36 4.26
CA GLY A 1 30.33 -11.49 5.14
C GLY A 1 29.46 -10.69 6.10
N ILE A 2 28.43 -9.95 5.62
CA ILE A 2 27.62 -9.00 6.40
C ILE A 2 26.97 -9.69 7.62
N LEU A 3 26.32 -10.83 7.46
CA LEU A 3 25.66 -11.57 8.55
C LEU A 3 26.62 -12.07 9.61
N LEU A 4 27.90 -12.29 9.26
CA LEU A 4 28.90 -12.77 10.20
C LEU A 4 29.53 -11.64 11.03
N GLY A 5 29.40 -10.40 10.59
CA GLY A 5 29.91 -9.18 11.24
C GLY A 5 31.44 -9.12 11.26
N SER A 6 32.10 -10.14 11.82
CA SER A 6 33.56 -10.25 11.93
C SER A 6 34.05 -11.61 11.47
N GLY A 7 35.32 -11.68 11.05
CA GLY A 7 36.04 -12.94 10.80
C GLY A 7 36.58 -13.58 12.08
N THR A 8 37.66 -14.30 11.92
CA THR A 8 38.52 -14.87 12.99
C THR A 8 39.86 -14.16 12.98
N VAL A 9 40.78 -14.56 13.88
CA VAL A 9 42.17 -14.07 13.86
C VAL A 9 42.87 -14.39 12.53
N SER A 10 42.47 -15.46 11.84
CA SER A 10 43.13 -15.96 10.63
C SER A 10 42.31 -15.80 9.34
N LEU A 11 41.05 -15.46 9.40
CA LEU A 11 40.11 -15.38 8.26
C LEU A 11 39.28 -14.12 8.34
N SER A 12 39.12 -13.43 7.21
CA SER A 12 38.16 -12.34 7.10
C SER A 12 36.70 -12.88 7.18
N ALA A 13 35.74 -12.02 7.48
CA ALA A 13 34.32 -12.40 7.48
C ALA A 13 33.84 -12.91 6.10
N VAL A 14 34.47 -12.41 5.02
CA VAL A 14 34.17 -12.83 3.65
C VAL A 14 34.71 -14.23 3.37
N ASP A 15 35.95 -14.52 3.78
CA ASP A 15 36.55 -15.84 3.57
C ASP A 15 35.85 -16.92 4.42
N LEU A 16 35.48 -16.57 5.65
CA LEU A 16 34.67 -17.44 6.49
C LEU A 16 33.30 -17.76 5.85
N ALA A 17 32.66 -16.76 5.27
CA ALA A 17 31.41 -16.96 4.52
C ALA A 17 31.60 -17.84 3.28
N ARG A 18 32.70 -17.66 2.54
CA ARG A 18 33.05 -18.52 1.38
C ARG A 18 33.28 -19.97 1.79
N GLN A 19 34.02 -20.19 2.86
CA GLN A 19 34.24 -21.54 3.37
C GLN A 19 32.95 -22.22 3.77
N LEU A 20 32.08 -21.50 4.51
CA LEU A 20 30.77 -22.03 4.92
C LEU A 20 29.89 -22.36 3.71
N LEU A 21 29.81 -21.47 2.72
CA LEU A 21 29.04 -21.73 1.50
C LEU A 21 29.64 -22.86 0.67
N GLY A 22 30.96 -22.92 0.55
CA GLY A 22 31.66 -24.00 -0.16
C GLY A 22 31.39 -25.38 0.43
N SER A 23 31.22 -25.50 1.76
CA SER A 23 30.90 -26.76 2.43
C SER A 23 29.53 -27.33 2.09
N VAL A 24 28.65 -26.54 1.49
CA VAL A 24 27.30 -26.90 1.06
C VAL A 24 27.12 -26.65 -0.46
N ASP A 25 28.19 -26.76 -1.23
CA ASP A 25 28.22 -26.57 -2.70
C ASP A 25 27.64 -25.22 -3.16
N ASN A 26 27.82 -24.17 -2.39
CA ASN A 26 27.23 -22.84 -2.58
C ASN A 26 25.68 -22.84 -2.64
N ASN A 27 25.04 -23.85 -2.09
CA ASN A 27 23.58 -24.01 -2.11
C ASN A 27 22.94 -23.47 -0.82
N LEU A 28 22.24 -22.36 -0.91
CA LEU A 28 21.53 -21.74 0.22
C LEU A 28 20.42 -22.64 0.80
N ASN A 29 19.78 -23.49 0.01
CA ASN A 29 18.79 -24.44 0.53
C ASN A 29 19.45 -25.53 1.37
N SER A 30 20.66 -25.96 1.02
CA SER A 30 21.44 -26.89 1.81
C SER A 30 21.92 -26.24 3.10
N LEU A 31 22.39 -24.98 3.03
CA LEU A 31 22.76 -24.20 4.21
C LEU A 31 21.59 -24.00 5.18
N ALA A 32 20.39 -23.78 4.67
CA ALA A 32 19.18 -23.57 5.47
C ALA A 32 18.71 -24.83 6.22
N LYS A 33 19.23 -26.00 5.88
CA LYS A 33 18.93 -27.25 6.59
C LYS A 33 19.84 -27.49 7.81
N LEU A 34 20.95 -26.74 7.90
CA LEU A 34 21.87 -26.89 9.01
C LEU A 34 21.29 -26.26 10.28
N SER A 35 21.35 -27.01 11.36
CA SER A 35 21.01 -26.54 12.69
C SER A 35 22.10 -25.61 13.26
N VAL A 36 21.77 -24.86 14.30
CA VAL A 36 22.75 -24.04 15.04
C VAL A 36 23.96 -24.86 15.43
N LYS A 37 23.74 -26.08 16.01
CA LYS A 37 24.82 -26.98 16.44
C LYS A 37 25.71 -27.48 15.30
N GLU A 38 25.15 -27.65 14.11
CA GLU A 38 25.96 -28.05 12.94
C GLU A 38 26.76 -26.86 12.40
N LEU A 39 26.21 -25.66 12.43
CA LEU A 39 26.93 -24.44 12.06
C LEU A 39 28.07 -24.13 13.04
N GLU A 40 27.92 -24.40 14.34
CA GLU A 40 28.98 -24.20 15.34
C GLU A 40 30.19 -25.10 15.14
N LYS A 41 30.07 -26.20 14.39
CA LYS A 41 31.21 -27.07 14.06
C LYS A 41 32.19 -26.38 13.09
N PHE A 42 31.80 -25.32 12.40
CA PHE A 42 32.69 -24.57 11.53
C PHE A 42 33.56 -23.62 12.38
N LYS A 43 34.87 -23.77 12.23
CA LYS A 43 35.83 -22.91 12.96
C LYS A 43 35.57 -21.43 12.67
N GLY A 44 35.27 -20.66 13.70
CA GLY A 44 34.96 -19.23 13.61
C GLY A 44 33.47 -18.90 13.54
N ILE A 45 32.60 -19.90 13.55
CA ILE A 45 31.16 -19.75 13.73
C ILE A 45 30.83 -20.17 15.18
N GLY A 46 30.59 -19.20 16.04
CA GLY A 46 30.04 -19.42 17.36
C GLY A 46 28.51 -19.33 17.37
N GLU A 47 27.91 -19.58 18.52
CA GLU A 47 26.46 -19.61 18.68
C GLU A 47 25.74 -18.35 18.10
N ALA A 48 26.24 -17.16 18.42
CA ALA A 48 25.63 -15.91 17.92
C ALA A 48 25.63 -15.82 16.40
N LYS A 49 26.74 -16.20 15.73
CA LYS A 49 26.81 -16.21 14.26
C LYS A 49 25.91 -17.30 13.67
N ALA A 50 25.87 -18.48 14.27
CA ALA A 50 25.02 -19.58 13.84
C ALA A 50 23.52 -19.20 13.93
N ILE A 51 23.09 -18.61 15.04
CA ILE A 51 21.73 -18.09 15.21
C ILE A 51 21.41 -17.02 14.15
N THR A 52 22.32 -16.10 13.90
CA THR A 52 22.14 -15.04 12.88
C THR A 52 21.93 -15.63 11.49
N ILE A 53 22.69 -16.67 11.12
CA ILE A 53 22.56 -17.35 9.82
C ILE A 53 21.19 -18.02 9.72
N VAL A 54 20.83 -18.82 10.74
CA VAL A 54 19.53 -19.53 10.77
C VAL A 54 18.36 -18.55 10.71
N ALA A 55 18.41 -17.47 11.51
CA ALA A 55 17.38 -16.45 11.52
C ALA A 55 17.23 -15.74 10.16
N ALA A 56 18.35 -15.40 9.50
CA ALA A 56 18.31 -14.75 8.20
C ALA A 56 17.70 -15.65 7.10
N LEU A 57 18.04 -16.94 7.11
CA LEU A 57 17.49 -17.92 6.16
C LEU A 57 16.01 -18.17 6.42
N GLU A 58 15.59 -18.25 7.68
CA GLU A 58 14.19 -18.38 8.08
C GLU A 58 13.35 -17.15 7.69
N LEU A 59 13.89 -15.94 7.88
CA LEU A 59 13.24 -14.71 7.39
C LEU A 59 13.06 -14.74 5.87
N GLY A 60 14.09 -15.19 5.13
CA GLY A 60 14.00 -15.39 3.68
C GLY A 60 12.92 -16.39 3.28
N ARG A 61 12.83 -17.52 4.01
CA ARG A 61 11.80 -18.53 3.82
C ARG A 61 10.39 -17.98 4.08
N ARG A 62 10.19 -17.29 5.21
CA ARG A 62 8.90 -16.65 5.55
C ARG A 62 8.51 -15.60 4.51
N ARG A 63 9.44 -14.77 4.05
CA ARG A 63 9.18 -13.79 2.99
C ARG A 63 8.70 -14.46 1.70
N LYS A 64 9.31 -15.59 1.31
CA LYS A 64 8.90 -16.34 0.11
C LYS A 64 7.51 -16.98 0.29
N ALA A 65 7.20 -17.45 1.50
CA ALA A 65 5.92 -18.06 1.84
C ALA A 65 4.81 -17.04 2.15
N ALA A 66 5.18 -15.77 2.42
CA ALA A 66 4.19 -14.72 2.68
C ALA A 66 3.38 -14.47 1.39
N GLU A 67 2.07 -14.52 1.53
CA GLU A 67 1.17 -14.10 0.47
C GLU A 67 1.41 -12.61 0.17
N LEU A 68 1.53 -12.29 -1.10
CA LEU A 68 1.53 -10.89 -1.53
C LEU A 68 0.17 -10.31 -1.14
N PRO A 69 0.12 -9.14 -0.50
CA PRO A 69 -1.15 -8.51 -0.18
C PRO A 69 -1.95 -8.39 -1.47
N THR A 70 -3.17 -8.94 -1.46
CA THR A 70 -4.08 -8.88 -2.61
C THR A 70 -4.38 -7.40 -2.87
N ARG A 71 -3.79 -6.83 -3.90
CA ARG A 71 -4.05 -5.45 -4.29
C ARG A 71 -5.38 -5.42 -5.01
N GLN A 72 -6.36 -4.75 -4.42
CA GLN A 72 -7.68 -4.60 -5.00
C GLN A 72 -7.61 -3.69 -6.23
N SER A 73 -8.09 -4.16 -7.38
CA SER A 73 -8.28 -3.33 -8.57
C SER A 73 -9.70 -2.77 -8.59
N VAL A 74 -9.83 -1.58 -9.14
CA VAL A 74 -11.11 -0.90 -9.34
C VAL A 74 -11.41 -0.91 -10.83
N THR A 75 -12.53 -1.54 -11.20
CA THR A 75 -13.00 -1.62 -12.59
C THR A 75 -14.35 -0.96 -12.80
N SER A 76 -15.05 -0.66 -11.72
CA SER A 76 -16.38 -0.05 -11.72
C SER A 76 -16.59 0.84 -10.48
N SER A 77 -17.60 1.70 -10.53
CA SER A 77 -18.09 2.47 -9.39
C SER A 77 -18.55 1.59 -8.22
N ALA A 78 -19.10 0.40 -8.53
CA ALA A 78 -19.49 -0.59 -7.53
C ALA A 78 -18.28 -1.12 -6.74
N ASP A 79 -17.11 -1.29 -7.38
CA ASP A 79 -15.88 -1.68 -6.70
C ASP A 79 -15.41 -0.58 -5.72
N VAL A 80 -15.56 0.70 -6.12
CA VAL A 80 -15.25 1.85 -5.26
C VAL A 80 -16.18 1.89 -4.06
N PHE A 81 -17.47 1.67 -4.29
CA PHE A 81 -18.46 1.58 -3.21
C PHE A 81 -18.11 0.48 -2.22
N ALA A 82 -17.90 -0.75 -2.70
CA ALA A 82 -17.53 -1.89 -1.85
C ALA A 82 -16.21 -1.65 -1.08
N LEU A 83 -15.25 -0.95 -1.70
CA LEU A 83 -13.98 -0.59 -1.09
C LEU A 83 -14.12 0.43 0.03
N MET A 84 -15.00 1.43 -0.14
CA MET A 84 -15.08 2.61 0.72
C MET A 84 -16.22 2.55 1.75
N GLN A 85 -17.31 1.85 1.45
CA GLN A 85 -18.45 1.71 2.36
C GLN A 85 -18.05 1.30 3.79
N PRO A 86 -17.17 0.29 4.01
CA PRO A 86 -16.79 -0.10 5.38
C PRO A 86 -16.05 0.98 6.17
N HIS A 87 -15.50 1.98 5.50
CA HIS A 87 -14.80 3.11 6.14
C HIS A 87 -15.71 4.28 6.44
N LEU A 88 -16.85 4.37 5.73
CA LEU A 88 -17.76 5.50 5.75
C LEU A 88 -19.11 5.17 6.40
N LEU A 89 -19.34 3.87 6.68
CA LEU A 89 -20.55 3.40 7.36
C LEU A 89 -20.62 3.96 8.79
N ASP A 90 -21.81 4.31 9.21
CA ASP A 90 -22.11 4.80 10.58
C ASP A 90 -21.44 6.11 10.99
N LEU A 91 -20.81 6.82 10.05
CA LEU A 91 -20.25 8.13 10.35
C LEU A 91 -21.36 9.20 10.47
N PRO A 92 -21.41 9.96 11.58
CA PRO A 92 -22.43 11.00 11.76
C PRO A 92 -22.10 12.31 11.01
N HIS A 93 -20.95 12.37 10.34
CA HIS A 93 -20.44 13.53 9.61
C HIS A 93 -19.95 13.15 8.22
N GLU A 94 -19.82 14.12 7.35
CA GLU A 94 -19.25 13.92 6.03
C GLU A 94 -17.72 13.83 6.11
N GLU A 95 -17.15 12.90 5.37
CA GLU A 95 -15.72 12.78 5.14
C GLU A 95 -15.41 12.79 3.65
N PHE A 96 -14.33 13.43 3.28
CA PHE A 96 -13.84 13.42 1.91
C PHE A 96 -12.55 12.61 1.80
N TRP A 97 -12.55 11.66 0.90
CA TRP A 97 -11.46 10.73 0.66
C TRP A 97 -10.99 10.77 -0.79
N VAL A 98 -9.76 10.39 -1.01
CA VAL A 98 -9.22 10.12 -2.34
C VAL A 98 -8.65 8.71 -2.39
N VAL A 99 -9.03 7.95 -3.41
CA VAL A 99 -8.46 6.65 -3.74
C VAL A 99 -7.42 6.85 -4.81
N LEU A 100 -6.18 6.52 -4.49
CA LEU A 100 -5.02 6.66 -5.37
C LEU A 100 -4.80 5.37 -6.14
N LEU A 101 -4.71 5.46 -7.47
CA LEU A 101 -4.60 4.32 -8.36
C LEU A 101 -3.31 4.36 -9.18
N ASN A 102 -2.78 3.19 -9.51
CA ASN A 102 -1.74 3.04 -10.50
C ASN A 102 -2.34 2.90 -11.92
N ARG A 103 -1.48 2.77 -12.94
CA ARG A 103 -1.90 2.63 -14.36
C ARG A 103 -2.79 1.42 -14.65
N ALA A 104 -2.78 0.40 -13.80
CA ALA A 104 -3.63 -0.79 -13.92
C ALA A 104 -4.89 -0.69 -13.04
N ASN A 105 -5.26 0.51 -12.60
CA ASN A 105 -6.37 0.78 -11.68
C ASN A 105 -6.32 -0.03 -10.37
N VAL A 106 -5.11 -0.42 -9.95
CA VAL A 106 -4.91 -1.07 -8.65
C VAL A 106 -4.81 -0.01 -7.58
N VAL A 107 -5.53 -0.20 -6.49
CA VAL A 107 -5.54 0.70 -5.33
C VAL A 107 -4.16 0.70 -4.68
N MET A 108 -3.53 1.87 -4.68
CA MET A 108 -2.25 2.11 -4.02
C MET A 108 -2.47 2.55 -2.58
N LYS A 109 -3.41 3.48 -2.39
CA LYS A 109 -3.73 4.03 -1.06
C LYS A 109 -5.12 4.69 -1.06
N LYS A 110 -5.75 4.70 0.11
CA LYS A 110 -6.92 5.51 0.44
C LYS A 110 -6.45 6.61 1.40
N VAL A 111 -6.74 7.86 1.10
CA VAL A 111 -6.30 9.00 1.90
C VAL A 111 -7.51 9.84 2.28
N GLN A 112 -7.71 10.02 3.58
CA GLN A 112 -8.70 10.96 4.09
C GLN A 112 -8.16 12.38 3.91
N ILE A 113 -8.93 13.21 3.21
CA ILE A 113 -8.54 14.59 2.89
C ILE A 113 -9.11 15.57 3.90
N SER A 114 -10.36 15.36 4.27
CA SER A 114 -11.02 16.22 5.25
C SER A 114 -12.13 15.49 5.99
N VAL A 115 -12.41 15.98 7.18
CA VAL A 115 -13.55 15.61 8.01
C VAL A 115 -14.39 16.87 8.15
N GLY A 116 -15.65 16.80 7.72
CA GLY A 116 -16.57 17.94 7.76
C GLY A 116 -17.29 18.07 9.09
N GLY A 117 -17.85 19.26 9.29
CA GLY A 117 -18.86 19.49 10.32
C GLY A 117 -20.27 19.17 9.78
N VAL A 118 -21.30 19.57 10.57
CA VAL A 118 -22.73 19.34 10.20
C VAL A 118 -23.15 20.07 8.91
N ALA A 119 -22.37 21.03 8.42
CA ALA A 119 -22.69 21.87 7.26
C ALA A 119 -21.92 21.50 5.97
N GLY A 120 -21.26 20.34 5.92
CA GLY A 120 -20.53 19.87 4.74
C GLY A 120 -19.00 19.80 4.91
N THR A 121 -18.34 19.24 3.92
CA THR A 121 -16.90 18.98 3.92
C THR A 121 -16.21 19.83 2.85
N VAL A 122 -15.15 20.56 3.22
CA VAL A 122 -14.31 21.30 2.27
C VAL A 122 -13.10 20.45 1.92
N ALA A 123 -13.00 20.03 0.65
CA ALA A 123 -11.81 19.35 0.14
C ALA A 123 -10.88 20.35 -0.56
N ASP A 124 -9.65 20.49 -0.08
CA ASP A 124 -8.63 21.33 -0.71
C ASP A 124 -7.95 20.56 -1.86
N PRO A 125 -8.05 21.04 -3.11
CA PRO A 125 -7.37 20.41 -4.26
C PRO A 125 -5.87 20.22 -4.05
N LYS A 126 -5.22 21.11 -3.32
CA LYS A 126 -3.78 21.02 -3.04
C LYS A 126 -3.45 19.78 -2.21
N LEU A 127 -4.29 19.43 -1.22
CA LEU A 127 -4.09 18.24 -0.39
C LEU A 127 -4.30 16.96 -1.18
N ILE A 128 -5.31 16.93 -2.06
CA ILE A 128 -5.61 15.80 -2.93
C ILE A 128 -4.43 15.51 -3.87
N PHE A 129 -3.98 16.52 -4.62
CA PHE A 129 -2.89 16.32 -5.57
C PHE A 129 -1.53 16.19 -4.91
N LYS A 130 -1.29 16.80 -3.75
CA LYS A 130 -0.11 16.51 -2.93
C LYS A 130 -0.05 15.02 -2.59
N ALA A 131 -1.14 14.44 -2.07
CA ALA A 131 -1.19 13.01 -1.76
C ALA A 131 -0.96 12.15 -3.02
N ALA A 132 -1.56 12.51 -4.15
CA ALA A 132 -1.37 11.79 -5.41
C ALA A 132 0.08 11.82 -5.90
N LEU A 133 0.74 12.97 -5.85
CA LEU A 133 2.14 13.14 -6.25
C LEU A 133 3.11 12.41 -5.32
N GLU A 134 2.92 12.50 -4.00
CA GLU A 134 3.75 11.81 -3.01
C GLU A 134 3.73 10.29 -3.17
N HIS A 135 2.61 9.75 -3.66
CA HIS A 135 2.43 8.32 -3.88
C HIS A 135 2.63 7.91 -5.35
N LEU A 136 3.01 8.84 -6.24
CA LEU A 136 3.16 8.60 -7.67
C LEU A 136 1.91 7.94 -8.29
N ALA A 137 0.73 8.40 -7.89
CA ALA A 137 -0.53 7.91 -8.42
C ALA A 137 -0.68 8.29 -9.90
N SER A 138 -1.21 7.37 -10.69
CA SER A 138 -1.49 7.61 -12.12
C SER A 138 -2.88 8.19 -12.35
N SER A 139 -3.79 7.99 -11.41
CA SER A 139 -5.16 8.53 -11.43
C SER A 139 -5.73 8.54 -10.01
N VAL A 140 -6.85 9.23 -9.83
CA VAL A 140 -7.54 9.32 -8.55
C VAL A 140 -9.05 9.12 -8.73
N ILE A 141 -9.70 8.61 -7.67
CA ILE A 141 -11.15 8.62 -7.52
C ILE A 141 -11.47 9.40 -6.26
N LEU A 142 -12.44 10.30 -6.37
CA LEU A 142 -12.94 11.10 -5.27
C LEU A 142 -14.08 10.34 -4.58
N VAL A 143 -14.13 10.36 -3.27
CA VAL A 143 -15.22 9.71 -2.52
C VAL A 143 -15.60 10.57 -1.32
N HIS A 144 -16.89 10.76 -1.11
CA HIS A 144 -17.40 11.29 0.14
C HIS A 144 -18.70 10.61 0.54
N ASN A 145 -19.05 10.65 1.81
CA ASN A 145 -20.30 10.09 2.31
C ASN A 145 -21.34 11.17 2.55
N HIS A 146 -22.60 10.79 2.39
CA HIS A 146 -23.75 11.57 2.83
C HIS A 146 -24.47 10.85 3.99
N PRO A 147 -24.24 11.24 5.25
CA PRO A 147 -24.90 10.63 6.41
C PRO A 147 -26.43 10.74 6.38
N SER A 148 -26.95 11.73 5.66
CA SER A 148 -28.39 11.92 5.46
C SER A 148 -29.05 10.83 4.59
N GLY A 149 -28.25 10.00 3.89
CA GLY A 149 -28.73 9.03 2.91
C GLY A 149 -29.14 9.63 1.56
N ASN A 150 -29.01 10.95 1.37
CA ASN A 150 -29.34 11.60 0.10
C ASN A 150 -28.24 11.35 -0.94
N LEU A 151 -28.57 10.70 -2.05
CA LEU A 151 -27.63 10.40 -3.14
C LEU A 151 -27.44 11.57 -4.13
N LYS A 152 -28.30 12.57 -4.07
CA LYS A 152 -28.24 13.67 -5.02
C LYS A 152 -27.04 14.58 -4.72
N PRO A 153 -26.10 14.77 -5.68
CA PRO A 153 -24.97 15.68 -5.50
C PRO A 153 -25.45 17.12 -5.34
N SER A 154 -24.85 17.83 -4.40
CA SER A 154 -25.06 19.26 -4.25
C SER A 154 -24.39 20.04 -5.39
N GLN A 155 -24.68 21.34 -5.52
CA GLN A 155 -23.99 22.19 -6.47
C GLN A 155 -22.51 22.31 -6.09
N ALA A 156 -22.17 22.37 -4.81
CA ALA A 156 -20.80 22.40 -4.32
C ALA A 156 -20.00 21.15 -4.73
N ASP A 157 -20.62 19.94 -4.68
CA ASP A 157 -19.98 18.70 -5.13
C ASP A 157 -19.65 18.75 -6.63
N LYS A 158 -20.58 19.27 -7.43
CA LYS A 158 -20.38 19.42 -8.88
C LYS A 158 -19.25 20.41 -9.19
N ASP A 159 -19.24 21.56 -8.54
CA ASP A 159 -18.22 22.60 -8.73
C ASP A 159 -16.84 22.11 -8.30
N LEU A 160 -16.77 21.39 -7.16
CA LEU A 160 -15.53 20.78 -6.68
C LEU A 160 -15.03 19.71 -7.64
N THR A 161 -15.93 18.84 -8.12
CA THR A 161 -15.59 17.77 -9.07
C THR A 161 -15.01 18.35 -10.35
N HIS A 162 -15.69 19.36 -10.93
CA HIS A 162 -15.21 20.04 -12.12
C HIS A 162 -13.82 20.67 -11.91
N LYS A 163 -13.63 21.39 -10.80
CA LYS A 163 -12.34 22.00 -10.45
C LYS A 163 -11.22 20.96 -10.31
N LEU A 164 -11.50 19.84 -9.65
CA LEU A 164 -10.53 18.77 -9.46
C LEU A 164 -10.21 18.04 -10.76
N ARG A 165 -11.21 17.81 -11.60
CA ARG A 165 -11.01 17.22 -12.94
C ARG A 165 -10.08 18.09 -13.80
N GLU A 166 -10.31 19.40 -13.85
CA GLU A 166 -9.44 20.31 -14.61
C GLU A 166 -8.01 20.34 -14.03
N ALA A 167 -7.87 20.41 -12.72
CA ALA A 167 -6.55 20.37 -12.08
C ALA A 167 -5.82 19.04 -12.36
N GLY A 168 -6.52 17.92 -12.27
CA GLY A 168 -5.96 16.58 -12.56
C GLY A 168 -5.53 16.42 -14.00
N ARG A 169 -6.26 17.02 -14.96
CA ARG A 169 -5.89 17.03 -16.36
C ARG A 169 -4.55 17.74 -16.59
N HIS A 170 -4.32 18.88 -15.96
CA HIS A 170 -3.06 19.62 -16.08
C HIS A 170 -1.87 18.92 -15.43
N LEU A 171 -2.12 18.12 -14.39
CA LEU A 171 -1.09 17.34 -13.69
C LEU A 171 -0.89 15.93 -14.28
N GLU A 172 -1.62 15.56 -15.33
CA GLU A 172 -1.64 14.20 -15.89
C GLU A 172 -2.03 13.13 -14.86
N ILE A 173 -2.84 13.52 -13.87
CA ILE A 173 -3.43 12.65 -12.84
C ILE A 173 -4.95 12.78 -12.93
N PRO A 174 -5.59 12.13 -13.91
CA PRO A 174 -7.02 12.28 -14.14
C PRO A 174 -7.84 11.82 -12.94
N VAL A 175 -8.95 12.55 -12.70
CA VAL A 175 -10.03 12.11 -11.83
C VAL A 175 -10.89 11.15 -12.65
N LEU A 176 -10.94 9.87 -12.25
CA LEU A 176 -11.69 8.84 -12.99
C LEU A 176 -13.16 8.80 -12.60
N ASP A 177 -13.48 9.14 -11.35
CA ASP A 177 -14.84 9.21 -10.85
C ASP A 177 -14.93 10.08 -9.59
N HIS A 178 -16.13 10.47 -9.24
CA HIS A 178 -16.49 10.99 -7.93
C HIS A 178 -17.71 10.19 -7.42
N VAL A 179 -17.54 9.48 -6.30
CA VAL A 179 -18.54 8.58 -5.76
C VAL A 179 -19.08 9.12 -4.44
N ILE A 180 -20.38 9.34 -4.36
CA ILE A 180 -21.10 9.65 -3.12
C ILE A 180 -21.56 8.36 -2.50
N VAL A 181 -21.17 8.09 -1.28
CA VAL A 181 -21.48 6.86 -0.55
C VAL A 181 -22.54 7.12 0.51
N THR A 182 -23.56 6.27 0.58
CA THR A 182 -24.52 6.21 1.69
C THR A 182 -24.50 4.82 2.32
N GLU A 183 -25.30 4.61 3.35
CA GLU A 183 -25.36 3.31 4.04
C GLU A 183 -25.65 2.14 3.10
N LYS A 184 -26.55 2.31 2.11
CA LYS A 184 -27.04 1.22 1.26
C LYS A 184 -26.72 1.36 -0.22
N ASN A 185 -26.47 2.57 -0.67
CA ASN A 185 -26.34 2.89 -2.08
C ASN A 185 -25.22 3.91 -2.32
N TYR A 186 -24.91 4.13 -3.58
CA TYR A 186 -23.96 5.14 -4.01
C TYR A 186 -24.44 5.87 -5.25
N PHE A 187 -23.83 7.02 -5.54
CA PHE A 187 -23.98 7.78 -6.76
C PHE A 187 -22.61 7.97 -7.38
N SER A 188 -22.48 7.72 -8.67
CA SER A 188 -21.24 7.92 -9.42
C SER A 188 -21.41 9.02 -10.45
N PHE A 189 -20.52 10.01 -10.44
CA PHE A 189 -20.52 11.07 -11.44
C PHE A 189 -20.17 10.57 -12.84
N ALA A 190 -19.31 9.54 -12.92
CA ALA A 190 -18.94 8.93 -14.20
C ALA A 190 -20.10 8.13 -14.80
N ASP A 191 -20.79 7.31 -14.02
CA ASP A 191 -21.94 6.50 -14.48
C ASP A 191 -23.10 7.39 -14.97
N GLU A 192 -23.30 8.54 -14.32
CA GLU A 192 -24.34 9.51 -14.68
C GLU A 192 -23.90 10.50 -15.79
N GLY A 193 -22.66 10.38 -16.28
CA GLY A 193 -22.15 11.20 -17.36
C GLY A 193 -21.96 12.68 -17.04
N ILE A 194 -21.77 13.02 -15.77
CA ILE A 194 -21.61 14.41 -15.28
C ILE A 194 -20.22 14.68 -14.67
N LEU A 195 -19.29 13.75 -14.89
CA LEU A 195 -17.90 13.92 -14.49
C LEU A 195 -17.19 14.94 -15.36
#